data_93ded97057a3e8ca404ecf2c076505f4
#
_entry.id   93ded97057a3e8ca404ecf2c076505f4
#
_cell.length_a   1.000
_cell.length_b   1.000
_cell.length_c   1.000
_cell.angle_alpha   90.00
_cell.angle_beta   90.00
_cell.angle_gamma   90.00
#
_symmetry.space_group_name_H-M   'P 1'
#
loop_
_entity.id
_entity.type
_entity.pdbx_description
1 polymer ?
#
loop_
_entity_poly.entity_id
_entity_poly.type
_entity_poly.pdbx_seq_one_letter_code
_entity_poly.pdbx_strand_id
1 'polypeptide(L)'
;MTETKSAPRRTSRSKQRGVEFPDFWSVNASTIVTNKYFRGALGTPAREDSLKTLIDRVVNTYVTTGRENGYFASDDDAKIFGEELTWLLVHQFFSFNSPVWFNVGTTSPQQVSACFILSVDDSMESILNWYREEGFIFKGGSGAGLNISRIRSSKELLSSGGTASGPVSFMRGADASAGTIKSGGATRRAAKMVVLDIDHPDIEEFIETKAREEDKIRALRDAGFDMDLGGRDIVSVQYQNANNSVRVSDAFMTAVEQGQPFGLTSRTEPGKVLDTVDAKELFGKIAQAAWECADPGLQYDDTINAWHTTPNSGRINASNPCSEYMSLDNSSCNLASLNLLKFLDEDDHFDVGRFTKAVELVITAMDISICFADFPTEAICETTRNFRQLGICLLYTSPSPRDS
;
A
#
# COMPACT_ATOMS: atom_id res chain seq x y z
N MET A 1 -28.30 19.52 20.26
CA MET A 1 -27.23 19.31 21.26
C MET A 1 -27.51 17.97 21.95
N THR A 2 -26.89 16.89 21.46
CA THR A 2 -27.00 15.55 22.07
C THR A 2 -25.89 15.42 23.09
N GLU A 3 -26.25 15.06 24.32
CA GLU A 3 -25.33 14.87 25.42
C GLU A 3 -24.26 13.83 25.07
N THR A 4 -23.01 14.23 25.14
CA THR A 4 -21.83 13.36 24.98
C THR A 4 -21.58 12.60 26.29
N LYS A 5 -21.82 11.30 26.29
CA LYS A 5 -21.43 10.43 27.42
C LYS A 5 -20.00 9.95 27.26
N SER A 6 -19.21 10.04 28.33
CA SER A 6 -17.88 9.46 28.36
C SER A 6 -17.94 7.93 28.21
N ALA A 7 -17.11 7.36 27.35
CA ALA A 7 -17.07 5.93 27.10
C ALA A 7 -16.84 5.12 28.40
N PRO A 8 -17.54 3.99 28.59
CA PRO A 8 -17.44 3.21 29.83
C PRO A 8 -16.04 2.61 30.01
N ARG A 9 -15.57 2.63 31.26
CA ARG A 9 -14.28 2.07 31.71
C ARG A 9 -14.24 0.57 31.44
N ARG A 10 -13.55 0.13 30.39
CA ARG A 10 -13.04 -1.23 30.30
C ARG A 10 -11.52 -1.21 30.09
N THR A 11 -10.84 -2.03 30.88
CA THR A 11 -9.40 -2.29 30.84
C THR A 11 -9.02 -3.00 29.55
N SER A 12 -8.77 -2.27 28.49
CA SER A 12 -8.05 -2.73 27.32
C SER A 12 -6.94 -1.73 27.04
N ARG A 13 -5.84 -2.18 26.56
CA ARG A 13 -4.53 -1.57 26.26
C ARG A 13 -4.48 -0.08 25.80
N SER A 14 -5.54 0.70 25.87
CA SER A 14 -5.49 2.15 25.67
C SER A 14 -4.90 2.82 26.90
N LYS A 15 -3.77 3.49 26.72
CA LYS A 15 -3.10 4.28 27.77
C LYS A 15 -3.79 5.62 28.03
N GLN A 16 -4.74 6.03 27.18
CA GLN A 16 -5.46 7.30 27.27
C GLN A 16 -6.88 7.09 27.81
N ARG A 17 -7.27 7.90 28.80
CA ARG A 17 -8.61 7.92 29.42
C ARG A 17 -9.30 9.25 29.12
N GLY A 18 -10.65 9.28 29.21
CA GLY A 18 -11.43 10.52 29.05
C GLY A 18 -11.49 11.02 27.60
N VAL A 19 -11.38 10.10 26.62
CA VAL A 19 -11.56 10.43 25.20
C VAL A 19 -13.03 10.62 24.84
N GLU A 20 -13.33 11.57 23.97
CA GLU A 20 -14.68 11.91 23.57
C GLU A 20 -15.01 11.36 22.17
N PHE A 21 -16.10 10.56 22.12
CA PHE A 21 -16.67 9.99 20.90
C PHE A 21 -18.20 10.05 20.95
N PRO A 22 -18.91 10.12 19.79
CA PRO A 22 -20.36 9.97 19.77
C PRO A 22 -20.80 8.59 20.32
N ASP A 23 -21.94 8.55 21.00
CA ASP A 23 -22.45 7.35 21.67
C ASP A 23 -22.67 6.16 20.73
N PHE A 24 -22.93 6.41 19.44
CA PHE A 24 -23.13 5.37 18.43
C PHE A 24 -21.82 4.75 17.89
N TRP A 25 -20.66 5.28 18.30
CA TRP A 25 -19.37 4.65 17.95
C TRP A 25 -19.12 3.44 18.83
N SER A 26 -18.76 2.31 18.20
CA SER A 26 -18.39 1.11 18.95
C SER A 26 -17.14 1.34 19.81
N VAL A 27 -17.06 0.64 20.93
CA VAL A 27 -15.86 0.68 21.80
C VAL A 27 -14.61 0.26 21.03
N ASN A 28 -14.74 -0.71 20.11
CA ASN A 28 -13.63 -1.17 19.29
C ASN A 28 -13.14 -0.08 18.33
N ALA A 29 -14.04 0.57 17.60
CA ALA A 29 -13.70 1.68 16.69
C ALA A 29 -13.03 2.83 17.43
N SER A 30 -13.61 3.27 18.56
CA SER A 30 -13.05 4.33 19.39
C SER A 30 -11.65 3.98 19.94
N THR A 31 -11.45 2.72 20.34
CA THR A 31 -10.15 2.23 20.80
C THR A 31 -9.10 2.25 19.71
N ILE A 32 -9.46 1.81 18.51
CA ILE A 32 -8.56 1.81 17.34
C ILE A 32 -8.16 3.25 16.98
N VAL A 33 -9.13 4.16 16.87
CA VAL A 33 -8.87 5.56 16.54
C VAL A 33 -7.97 6.22 17.58
N THR A 34 -8.27 6.07 18.85
CA THR A 34 -7.47 6.61 19.95
C THR A 34 -6.02 6.11 19.91
N ASN A 35 -5.84 4.80 19.69
CA ASN A 35 -4.50 4.22 19.77
C ASN A 35 -3.65 4.44 18.52
N LYS A 36 -4.28 4.53 17.34
CA LYS A 36 -3.55 4.60 16.07
C LYS A 36 -3.50 5.99 15.46
N TYR A 37 -4.58 6.76 15.57
CA TYR A 37 -4.77 7.98 14.76
C TYR A 37 -4.69 9.28 15.55
N PHE A 38 -4.94 9.30 16.86
CA PHE A 38 -4.74 10.51 17.65
C PHE A 38 -3.28 10.93 17.66
N ARG A 39 -3.03 12.21 17.42
CA ARG A 39 -1.69 12.81 17.35
C ARG A 39 -1.29 13.48 18.67
N GLY A 40 -0.03 13.83 18.77
CA GLY A 40 0.57 14.35 19.99
C GLY A 40 1.03 13.25 20.97
N ALA A 41 2.01 13.58 21.79
CA ALA A 41 2.53 12.65 22.79
C ALA A 41 1.55 12.48 23.95
N LEU A 42 1.38 11.25 24.45
CA LEU A 42 0.54 10.97 25.62
C LEU A 42 0.95 11.82 26.83
N GLY A 43 -0.04 12.41 27.48
CA GLY A 43 0.18 13.24 28.67
C GLY A 43 0.61 14.68 28.37
N THR A 44 0.63 15.10 27.11
CA THR A 44 0.90 16.49 26.73
C THR A 44 -0.39 17.18 26.24
N PRO A 45 -0.47 18.53 26.34
CA PRO A 45 -1.60 19.30 25.81
C PRO A 45 -1.79 19.20 24.30
N ALA A 46 -0.75 18.76 23.57
CA ALA A 46 -0.81 18.56 22.12
C ALA A 46 -1.46 17.21 21.71
N ARG A 47 -1.78 16.34 22.71
CA ARG A 47 -2.44 15.07 22.42
C ARG A 47 -3.92 15.26 22.14
N GLU A 48 -4.36 14.81 20.98
CA GLU A 48 -5.79 14.76 20.64
C GLU A 48 -6.54 13.89 21.66
N ASP A 49 -7.74 14.34 22.04
CA ASP A 49 -8.56 13.74 23.09
C ASP A 49 -10.00 13.43 22.63
N SER A 50 -10.35 13.83 21.43
CA SER A 50 -11.70 13.64 20.87
C SER A 50 -11.68 13.30 19.39
N LEU A 51 -12.73 12.61 18.92
CA LEU A 51 -12.98 12.44 17.49
C LEU A 51 -13.12 13.77 16.78
N LYS A 52 -13.71 14.76 17.45
CA LYS A 52 -13.89 16.12 16.93
C LYS A 52 -12.56 16.78 16.58
N THR A 53 -11.59 16.78 17.51
CA THR A 53 -10.27 17.38 17.28
C THR A 53 -9.56 16.73 16.09
N LEU A 54 -9.65 15.40 15.97
CA LEU A 54 -9.06 14.65 14.86
C LEU A 54 -9.69 15.05 13.52
N ILE A 55 -11.03 15.07 13.44
CA ILE A 55 -11.76 15.39 12.20
C ILE A 55 -11.58 16.86 11.83
N ASP A 56 -11.70 17.78 12.79
CA ASP A 56 -11.50 19.21 12.56
C ASP A 56 -10.12 19.52 11.97
N ARG A 57 -9.07 18.87 12.47
CA ARG A 57 -7.70 19.01 11.94
C ARG A 57 -7.63 18.66 10.46
N VAL A 58 -8.23 17.55 10.08
CA VAL A 58 -8.23 17.09 8.69
C VAL A 58 -9.12 17.97 7.84
N VAL A 59 -10.39 18.13 8.18
CA VAL A 59 -11.37 18.86 7.38
C VAL A 59 -10.97 20.32 7.17
N ASN A 60 -10.45 21.00 8.21
CA ASN A 60 -9.99 22.39 8.08
C ASN A 60 -8.86 22.53 7.05
N THR A 61 -7.95 21.56 6.97
CA THR A 61 -6.89 21.56 5.93
C THR A 61 -7.50 21.45 4.54
N TYR A 62 -8.46 20.55 4.34
CA TYR A 62 -9.15 20.38 3.05
C TYR A 62 -9.93 21.62 2.64
N VAL A 63 -10.69 22.22 3.56
CA VAL A 63 -11.49 23.44 3.29
C VAL A 63 -10.58 24.60 2.94
N THR A 64 -9.51 24.82 3.70
CA THR A 64 -8.56 25.92 3.46
C THR A 64 -7.90 25.77 2.10
N THR A 65 -7.35 24.59 1.82
CA THR A 65 -6.68 24.31 0.54
C THR A 65 -7.67 24.39 -0.64
N GLY A 66 -8.90 23.90 -0.47
CA GLY A 66 -9.92 23.97 -1.50
C GLY A 66 -10.29 25.42 -1.87
N ARG A 67 -10.37 26.32 -0.87
CA ARG A 67 -10.54 27.76 -1.11
C ARG A 67 -9.37 28.37 -1.88
N GLU A 68 -8.16 28.11 -1.43
CA GLU A 68 -6.94 28.65 -2.04
C GLU A 68 -6.75 28.19 -3.49
N ASN A 69 -7.27 27.02 -3.84
CA ASN A 69 -7.15 26.41 -5.19
C ASN A 69 -8.42 26.52 -6.04
N GLY A 70 -9.42 27.31 -5.60
CA GLY A 70 -10.60 27.62 -6.43
C GLY A 70 -11.60 26.47 -6.62
N TYR A 71 -11.66 25.52 -5.69
CA TYR A 71 -12.63 24.42 -5.73
C TYR A 71 -14.06 24.84 -5.38
N PHE A 72 -14.23 25.97 -4.74
CA PHE A 72 -15.53 26.46 -4.26
C PHE A 72 -15.90 27.77 -4.96
N ALA A 73 -17.16 27.89 -5.36
CA ALA A 73 -17.66 29.11 -5.99
C ALA A 73 -17.84 30.26 -4.99
N SER A 74 -18.02 29.95 -3.69
CA SER A 74 -18.22 30.92 -2.62
C SER A 74 -17.67 30.40 -1.28
N ASP A 75 -17.58 31.29 -0.29
CA ASP A 75 -17.27 30.94 1.10
C ASP A 75 -18.36 30.06 1.73
N ASP A 76 -19.60 30.23 1.33
CA ASP A 76 -20.70 29.38 1.78
C ASP A 76 -20.58 27.97 1.23
N ASP A 77 -20.20 27.78 -0.05
CA ASP A 77 -19.93 26.47 -0.61
C ASP A 77 -18.79 25.76 0.13
N ALA A 78 -17.72 26.49 0.44
CA ALA A 78 -16.60 25.94 1.21
C ALA A 78 -17.03 25.51 2.62
N LYS A 79 -17.90 26.28 3.25
CA LYS A 79 -18.45 25.96 4.57
C LYS A 79 -19.34 24.72 4.51
N ILE A 80 -20.26 24.65 3.53
CA ILE A 80 -21.15 23.51 3.32
C ILE A 80 -20.32 22.24 3.05
N PHE A 81 -19.32 22.32 2.17
CA PHE A 81 -18.40 21.21 1.92
C PHE A 81 -17.76 20.69 3.21
N GLY A 82 -17.26 21.59 4.08
CA GLY A 82 -16.65 21.19 5.35
C GLY A 82 -17.64 20.53 6.31
N GLU A 83 -18.87 21.05 6.39
CA GLU A 83 -19.93 20.51 7.23
C GLU A 83 -20.37 19.11 6.75
N GLU A 84 -20.58 18.93 5.45
CA GLU A 84 -20.95 17.66 4.84
C GLU A 84 -19.84 16.61 4.98
N LEU A 85 -18.58 17.00 4.71
CA LEU A 85 -17.42 16.14 4.88
C LEU A 85 -17.28 15.66 6.32
N THR A 86 -17.45 16.56 7.28
CA THR A 86 -17.46 16.25 8.71
C THR A 86 -18.58 15.28 9.06
N TRP A 87 -19.79 15.53 8.56
CA TRP A 87 -20.95 14.70 8.82
C TRP A 87 -20.72 13.26 8.31
N LEU A 88 -20.26 13.11 7.07
CA LEU A 88 -19.95 11.79 6.48
C LEU A 88 -18.90 11.02 7.28
N LEU A 89 -17.85 11.70 7.75
CA LEU A 89 -16.79 11.10 8.57
C LEU A 89 -17.28 10.66 9.95
N VAL A 90 -18.02 11.54 10.64
CA VAL A 90 -18.57 11.28 11.98
C VAL A 90 -19.54 10.10 11.95
N HIS A 91 -20.40 10.05 10.91
CA HIS A 91 -21.42 9.01 10.76
C HIS A 91 -20.91 7.73 10.06
N GLN A 92 -19.59 7.66 9.78
CA GLN A 92 -18.93 6.48 9.21
C GLN A 92 -19.45 6.07 7.82
N PHE A 93 -19.86 7.05 7.00
CA PHE A 93 -20.21 6.81 5.60
C PHE A 93 -18.99 6.54 4.75
N PHE A 94 -17.87 7.16 5.09
CA PHE A 94 -16.58 6.89 4.47
C PHE A 94 -15.42 7.12 5.45
N SER A 95 -14.24 6.71 5.03
CA SER A 95 -12.97 7.07 5.69
C SER A 95 -11.89 7.29 4.64
N PHE A 96 -11.05 8.28 4.89
CA PHE A 96 -9.78 8.41 4.18
C PHE A 96 -8.83 7.28 4.54
N ASN A 97 -7.82 7.05 3.71
CA ASN A 97 -6.72 6.14 4.01
C ASN A 97 -5.92 6.58 5.25
N SER A 98 -5.16 5.65 5.83
CA SER A 98 -4.40 5.90 7.06
C SER A 98 -3.40 7.06 6.99
N PRO A 99 -2.64 7.30 5.90
CA PRO A 99 -1.74 8.43 5.80
C PRO A 99 -2.40 9.80 6.00
N VAL A 100 -3.63 9.99 5.51
CA VAL A 100 -4.40 11.23 5.76
C VAL A 100 -4.57 11.46 7.26
N TRP A 101 -5.02 10.45 7.99
CA TRP A 101 -5.21 10.55 9.44
C TRP A 101 -3.91 10.77 10.22
N PHE A 102 -2.79 10.22 9.71
CA PHE A 102 -1.48 10.39 10.35
C PHE A 102 -0.87 11.76 10.13
N ASN A 103 -1.00 12.32 8.93
CA ASN A 103 -0.14 13.41 8.49
C ASN A 103 -0.86 14.74 8.29
N VAL A 104 -2.12 14.73 7.77
CA VAL A 104 -2.82 15.95 7.37
C VAL A 104 -3.08 16.87 8.55
N GLY A 105 -2.73 18.15 8.38
CA GLY A 105 -2.89 19.20 9.40
C GLY A 105 -1.94 19.05 10.60
N THR A 106 -0.90 18.22 10.48
CA THR A 106 0.17 18.10 11.49
C THR A 106 1.45 18.79 11.01
N THR A 107 2.49 18.82 11.85
CA THR A 107 3.83 19.30 11.49
C THR A 107 4.66 18.30 10.68
N SER A 108 4.15 17.10 10.43
CA SER A 108 4.78 16.09 9.57
C SER A 108 4.62 16.46 8.10
N PRO A 109 5.48 15.95 7.19
CA PRO A 109 5.20 16.01 5.77
C PRO A 109 3.79 15.54 5.46
N GLN A 110 3.07 16.25 4.58
CA GLN A 110 1.66 16.00 4.26
C GLN A 110 1.52 14.85 3.27
N GLN A 111 2.08 13.67 3.60
CA GLN A 111 1.91 12.48 2.79
C GLN A 111 0.48 11.96 2.94
N VAL A 112 -0.30 12.06 1.87
CA VAL A 112 -1.72 11.67 1.85
C VAL A 112 -1.97 10.37 1.08
N SER A 113 -1.08 10.00 0.17
CA SER A 113 -1.22 8.80 -0.65
C SER A 113 -0.91 7.54 0.15
N ALA A 114 -1.76 6.52 0.03
CA ALA A 114 -1.55 5.24 0.69
C ALA A 114 -0.60 4.32 -0.08
N CYS A 115 -0.62 4.45 -1.40
CA CYS A 115 0.02 3.54 -2.33
C CYS A 115 0.98 4.29 -3.25
N PHE A 116 2.19 3.74 -3.41
CA PHE A 116 3.21 4.24 -4.29
C PHE A 116 3.70 3.11 -5.20
N ILE A 117 4.04 3.46 -6.44
CA ILE A 117 4.76 2.59 -7.36
C ILE A 117 6.07 3.31 -7.69
N LEU A 118 7.18 2.65 -7.43
CA LEU A 118 8.53 3.14 -7.68
C LEU A 118 9.10 2.54 -8.96
N SER A 119 10.26 3.02 -9.36
CA SER A 119 11.08 2.40 -10.40
C SER A 119 12.51 2.22 -9.93
N VAL A 120 13.19 1.23 -10.51
CA VAL A 120 14.61 1.02 -10.30
C VAL A 120 15.27 0.63 -11.63
N ASP A 121 16.42 1.22 -11.91
CA ASP A 121 17.26 0.90 -13.05
C ASP A 121 18.50 0.13 -12.61
N ASP A 122 19.20 -0.49 -13.58
CA ASP A 122 20.38 -1.31 -13.35
C ASP A 122 21.64 -0.47 -13.07
N SER A 123 21.58 0.33 -12.00
CA SER A 123 22.71 1.12 -11.51
C SER A 123 22.72 1.17 -9.99
N MET A 124 23.90 1.24 -9.38
CA MET A 124 24.02 1.35 -7.92
C MET A 124 23.33 2.59 -7.37
N GLU A 125 23.40 3.71 -8.11
CA GLU A 125 22.71 4.94 -7.72
C GLU A 125 21.19 4.74 -7.63
N SER A 126 20.58 4.15 -8.66
CA SER A 126 19.15 3.88 -8.69
C SER A 126 18.74 2.87 -7.62
N ILE A 127 19.53 1.82 -7.41
CA ILE A 127 19.27 0.79 -6.39
C ILE A 127 19.33 1.39 -4.97
N LEU A 128 20.31 2.23 -4.67
CA LEU A 128 20.40 2.89 -3.37
C LEU A 128 19.31 3.94 -3.19
N ASN A 129 18.93 4.65 -4.25
CA ASN A 129 17.82 5.59 -4.24
C ASN A 129 16.48 4.87 -3.95
N TRP A 130 16.24 3.69 -4.52
CA TRP A 130 15.09 2.85 -4.19
C TRP A 130 14.96 2.64 -2.67
N TYR A 131 16.04 2.26 -1.96
CA TYR A 131 16.00 2.06 -0.49
C TYR A 131 15.66 3.35 0.24
N ARG A 132 16.19 4.48 -0.23
CA ARG A 132 15.92 5.81 0.33
C ARG A 132 14.45 6.20 0.16
N GLU A 133 13.89 6.06 -1.03
CA GLU A 133 12.50 6.40 -1.36
C GLU A 133 11.52 5.57 -0.52
N GLU A 134 11.70 4.26 -0.48
CA GLU A 134 10.90 3.37 0.38
C GLU A 134 10.95 3.81 1.84
N GLY A 135 12.14 4.20 2.32
CA GLY A 135 12.31 4.66 3.68
C GLY A 135 11.42 5.85 4.04
N PHE A 136 11.33 6.84 3.18
CA PHE A 136 10.45 8.00 3.36
C PHE A 136 8.98 7.63 3.25
N ILE A 137 8.61 6.81 2.28
CA ILE A 137 7.23 6.33 2.09
C ILE A 137 6.74 5.57 3.33
N PHE A 138 7.52 4.62 3.82
CA PHE A 138 7.17 3.85 5.01
C PHE A 138 7.11 4.70 6.27
N LYS A 139 8.02 5.68 6.41
CA LYS A 139 7.98 6.63 7.52
C LYS A 139 6.68 7.43 7.56
N GLY A 140 6.15 7.82 6.40
CA GLY A 140 4.87 8.50 6.24
C GLY A 140 3.64 7.61 6.46
N GLY A 141 3.81 6.30 6.61
CA GLY A 141 2.73 5.35 6.85
C GLY A 141 2.11 4.72 5.61
N SER A 142 2.75 4.87 4.46
CA SER A 142 2.28 4.36 3.17
C SER A 142 3.00 3.07 2.77
N GLY A 143 2.50 2.43 1.71
CA GLY A 143 3.11 1.27 1.09
C GLY A 143 3.70 1.58 -0.28
N ALA A 144 4.72 0.83 -0.68
CA ALA A 144 5.37 0.96 -1.98
C ALA A 144 5.54 -0.39 -2.67
N GLY A 145 5.44 -0.38 -3.99
CA GLY A 145 5.78 -1.53 -4.81
C GLY A 145 6.64 -1.13 -6.00
N LEU A 146 7.38 -2.06 -6.55
CA LEU A 146 8.17 -1.84 -7.76
C LEU A 146 8.48 -3.15 -8.47
N ASN A 147 8.83 -3.04 -9.74
CA ASN A 147 9.36 -4.12 -10.54
C ASN A 147 10.89 -4.01 -10.60
N ILE A 148 11.58 -5.08 -10.20
CA ILE A 148 13.05 -5.13 -10.15
C ILE A 148 13.67 -5.82 -11.37
N SER A 149 12.88 -6.13 -12.41
CA SER A 149 13.31 -6.91 -13.58
C SER A 149 14.30 -6.19 -14.48
N ARG A 150 14.44 -4.86 -14.34
CA ARG A 150 15.48 -4.11 -15.06
C ARG A 150 16.89 -4.36 -14.53
N ILE A 151 17.03 -4.79 -13.28
CA ILE A 151 18.32 -5.13 -12.68
C ILE A 151 18.84 -6.40 -13.36
N ARG A 152 20.08 -6.36 -13.83
CA ARG A 152 20.72 -7.51 -14.48
C ARG A 152 20.77 -8.71 -13.56
N SER A 153 20.69 -9.90 -14.17
CA SER A 153 20.74 -11.19 -13.49
C SER A 153 22.11 -11.45 -12.84
N SER A 154 22.08 -12.25 -11.76
CA SER A 154 23.30 -12.82 -11.16
C SER A 154 24.14 -13.66 -12.12
N LYS A 155 23.54 -14.11 -13.25
CA LYS A 155 24.20 -14.88 -14.31
C LYS A 155 24.89 -13.97 -15.36
N GLU A 156 24.70 -12.66 -15.29
CA GLU A 156 25.26 -11.69 -16.25
C GLU A 156 26.56 -11.08 -15.73
N LEU A 157 27.43 -10.66 -16.67
CA LEU A 157 28.75 -10.16 -16.35
C LEU A 157 28.72 -8.63 -16.03
N LEU A 158 29.60 -8.24 -15.13
CA LEU A 158 29.92 -6.83 -14.90
C LEU A 158 30.96 -6.35 -15.94
N SER A 159 30.94 -5.08 -16.29
CA SER A 159 31.92 -4.46 -17.18
C SER A 159 33.35 -4.54 -16.65
N SER A 160 33.52 -4.61 -15.33
CA SER A 160 34.79 -4.78 -14.63
C SER A 160 35.28 -6.24 -14.53
N GLY A 161 34.53 -7.19 -15.05
CA GLY A 161 34.73 -8.63 -14.86
C GLY A 161 34.04 -9.17 -13.61
N GLY A 162 33.74 -10.47 -13.63
CA GLY A 162 32.95 -11.13 -12.60
C GLY A 162 31.43 -11.07 -12.85
N THR A 163 30.65 -11.77 -12.03
CA THR A 163 29.20 -11.84 -12.14
C THR A 163 28.51 -10.77 -11.29
N ALA A 164 27.32 -10.36 -11.71
CA ALA A 164 26.49 -9.41 -10.97
C ALA A 164 25.90 -10.04 -9.70
N SER A 165 25.39 -9.22 -8.79
CA SER A 165 24.74 -9.70 -7.56
C SER A 165 23.30 -10.20 -7.79
N GLY A 166 22.66 -9.72 -8.85
CA GLY A 166 21.28 -10.03 -9.19
C GLY A 166 20.23 -9.31 -8.33
N PRO A 167 18.97 -9.25 -8.80
CA PRO A 167 17.89 -8.52 -8.14
C PRO A 167 17.53 -9.08 -6.76
N VAL A 168 17.61 -10.41 -6.57
CA VAL A 168 17.26 -11.05 -5.28
C VAL A 168 18.21 -10.63 -4.17
N SER A 169 19.51 -10.46 -4.48
CA SER A 169 20.48 -9.95 -3.50
C SER A 169 20.16 -8.51 -3.06
N PHE A 170 19.80 -7.63 -3.98
CA PHE A 170 19.40 -6.26 -3.66
C PHE A 170 18.06 -6.20 -2.94
N MET A 171 17.11 -7.06 -3.31
CA MET A 171 15.83 -7.22 -2.59
C MET A 171 16.04 -7.53 -1.11
N ARG A 172 17.05 -8.33 -0.76
CA ARG A 172 17.40 -8.64 0.64
C ARG A 172 17.78 -7.39 1.43
N GLY A 173 18.60 -6.50 0.83
CA GLY A 173 18.99 -5.24 1.46
C GLY A 173 17.78 -4.31 1.68
N ALA A 174 16.92 -4.20 0.68
CA ALA A 174 15.70 -3.42 0.76
C ALA A 174 14.72 -3.97 1.82
N ASP A 175 14.58 -5.30 1.93
CA ASP A 175 13.72 -5.95 2.93
C ASP A 175 14.21 -5.70 4.36
N ALA A 176 15.54 -5.83 4.58
CA ALA A 176 16.14 -5.54 5.87
C ALA A 176 15.97 -4.06 6.28
N SER A 177 16.14 -3.12 5.33
CA SER A 177 15.86 -1.69 5.54
C SER A 177 14.41 -1.46 5.94
N ALA A 178 13.45 -2.03 5.20
CA ALA A 178 12.03 -1.93 5.49
C ALA A 178 11.67 -2.42 6.90
N GLY A 179 12.26 -3.52 7.34
CA GLY A 179 12.06 -4.10 8.68
C GLY A 179 12.46 -3.19 9.83
N THR A 180 13.37 -2.21 9.59
CA THR A 180 13.84 -1.28 10.62
C THR A 180 12.94 -0.05 10.78
N ILE A 181 12.10 0.26 9.80
CA ILE A 181 11.33 1.50 9.76
C ILE A 181 9.98 1.32 10.43
N LYS A 182 9.74 2.13 11.47
CA LYS A 182 8.44 2.22 12.14
C LYS A 182 7.70 3.45 11.66
N SER A 183 6.55 3.26 11.01
CA SER A 183 5.73 4.34 10.49
C SER A 183 4.81 4.95 11.55
N GLY A 184 4.50 6.23 11.37
CA GLY A 184 3.37 6.94 12.00
C GLY A 184 3.25 6.86 13.52
N GLY A 185 4.34 6.55 14.22
CA GLY A 185 4.38 6.58 15.69
C GLY A 185 4.23 5.24 16.40
N ALA A 186 4.48 4.09 15.78
CA ALA A 186 4.87 2.91 16.57
C ALA A 186 4.36 1.52 16.12
N THR A 187 3.34 1.38 15.29
CA THR A 187 2.67 0.07 15.19
C THR A 187 2.46 -0.48 13.78
N ARG A 188 2.72 0.30 12.73
CA ARG A 188 2.55 -0.18 11.36
C ARG A 188 3.91 -0.65 10.81
N ARG A 189 3.97 -1.92 10.37
CA ARG A 189 5.09 -2.43 9.59
C ARG A 189 5.08 -1.81 8.20
N ALA A 190 6.24 -1.74 7.55
CA ALA A 190 6.36 -1.39 6.15
C ALA A 190 5.47 -2.34 5.31
N ALA A 191 4.76 -1.79 4.34
CA ALA A 191 4.02 -2.56 3.36
C ALA A 191 4.75 -2.43 2.02
N LYS A 192 5.20 -3.55 1.47
CA LYS A 192 6.06 -3.59 0.30
C LYS A 192 5.60 -4.66 -0.69
N MET A 193 5.72 -4.36 -2.00
CA MET A 193 5.58 -5.32 -3.08
C MET A 193 6.86 -5.34 -3.90
N VAL A 194 7.35 -6.52 -4.20
CA VAL A 194 8.43 -6.73 -5.18
C VAL A 194 7.91 -7.59 -6.31
N VAL A 195 8.06 -7.08 -7.53
CA VAL A 195 7.63 -7.77 -8.75
C VAL A 195 8.87 -8.19 -9.56
N LEU A 196 8.85 -9.41 -10.08
CA LEU A 196 9.85 -9.89 -11.05
C LEU A 196 9.13 -10.50 -12.26
N ASP A 197 9.58 -10.16 -13.48
CA ASP A 197 9.04 -10.70 -14.71
C ASP A 197 9.45 -12.17 -14.88
N ILE A 198 8.54 -12.97 -15.40
CA ILE A 198 8.69 -14.42 -15.55
C ILE A 198 9.88 -14.81 -16.44
N ASP A 199 10.27 -13.94 -17.36
CA ASP A 199 11.39 -14.18 -18.27
C ASP A 199 12.76 -13.76 -17.72
N HIS A 200 12.81 -13.32 -16.45
CA HIS A 200 14.06 -12.91 -15.82
C HIS A 200 14.94 -14.16 -15.50
N PRO A 201 16.27 -14.15 -15.77
CA PRO A 201 17.11 -15.32 -15.52
C PRO A 201 17.22 -15.77 -14.07
N ASP A 202 16.93 -14.89 -13.08
CA ASP A 202 16.92 -15.23 -11.65
C ASP A 202 15.50 -15.57 -11.13
N ILE A 203 14.55 -15.86 -12.02
CA ILE A 203 13.14 -16.07 -11.64
C ILE A 203 12.94 -17.24 -10.69
N GLU A 204 13.66 -18.34 -10.89
CA GLU A 204 13.53 -19.52 -10.03
C GLU A 204 13.98 -19.21 -8.59
N GLU A 205 15.10 -18.50 -8.44
CA GLU A 205 15.58 -18.05 -7.12
C GLU A 205 14.54 -17.14 -6.45
N PHE A 206 13.95 -16.22 -7.21
CA PHE A 206 12.91 -15.30 -6.70
C PHE A 206 11.68 -16.06 -6.21
N ILE A 207 11.18 -17.04 -6.97
CA ILE A 207 10.01 -17.86 -6.62
C ILE A 207 10.24 -18.59 -5.29
N GLU A 208 11.41 -19.21 -5.12
CA GLU A 208 11.73 -20.05 -3.97
C GLU A 208 12.17 -19.27 -2.72
N THR A 209 12.47 -17.98 -2.86
CA THR A 209 13.09 -17.17 -1.80
C THR A 209 12.36 -17.27 -0.47
N LYS A 210 11.02 -17.07 -0.45
CA LYS A 210 10.25 -17.10 0.80
C LYS A 210 9.97 -18.51 1.31
N ALA A 211 9.72 -19.46 0.44
CA ALA A 211 9.53 -20.85 0.85
C ALA A 211 10.77 -21.39 1.60
N ARG A 212 11.97 -21.07 1.11
CA ARG A 212 13.22 -21.40 1.81
C ARG A 212 13.36 -20.74 3.18
N GLU A 213 12.88 -19.51 3.34
CA GLU A 213 12.91 -18.83 4.66
C GLU A 213 11.87 -19.44 5.61
N GLU A 214 10.70 -19.88 5.12
CA GLU A 214 9.72 -20.60 5.94
C GLU A 214 10.27 -21.93 6.46
N ASP A 215 11.03 -22.66 5.66
CA ASP A 215 11.72 -23.88 6.13
C ASP A 215 12.71 -23.57 7.25
N LYS A 216 13.46 -22.46 7.14
CA LYS A 216 14.34 -22.01 8.22
C LYS A 216 13.55 -21.63 9.48
N ILE A 217 12.41 -20.94 9.34
CA ILE A 217 11.54 -20.61 10.48
C ILE A 217 11.08 -21.88 11.19
N ARG A 218 10.64 -22.89 10.45
CA ARG A 218 10.23 -24.18 11.02
C ARG A 218 11.38 -24.86 11.77
N ALA A 219 12.55 -24.96 11.15
CA ALA A 219 13.73 -25.57 11.74
C ALA A 219 14.20 -24.80 13.01
N LEU A 220 14.21 -23.49 12.97
CA LEU A 220 14.60 -22.66 14.13
C LEU A 220 13.57 -22.76 15.27
N ARG A 221 12.27 -22.79 14.94
CA ARG A 221 11.22 -23.01 15.96
C ARG A 221 11.37 -24.37 16.63
N ASP A 222 11.65 -25.44 15.87
CA ASP A 222 11.88 -26.78 16.40
C ASP A 222 13.14 -26.82 17.29
N ALA A 223 14.13 -25.99 17.02
CA ALA A 223 15.32 -25.80 17.83
C ALA A 223 15.11 -24.90 19.06
N GLY A 224 13.90 -24.36 19.28
CA GLY A 224 13.51 -23.56 20.46
C GLY A 224 13.71 -22.05 20.36
N PHE A 225 13.95 -21.51 19.15
CA PHE A 225 14.00 -20.06 18.91
C PHE A 225 12.57 -19.45 18.87
N ASP A 226 12.46 -18.20 19.32
CA ASP A 226 11.19 -17.44 19.30
C ASP A 226 10.92 -16.88 17.89
N MET A 227 10.29 -17.72 17.05
CA MET A 227 9.96 -17.40 15.67
C MET A 227 8.53 -16.87 15.47
N ASP A 228 7.82 -16.51 16.52
CA ASP A 228 6.49 -15.93 16.42
C ASP A 228 6.53 -14.52 15.79
N LEU A 229 5.40 -14.08 15.24
CA LEU A 229 5.23 -12.76 14.66
C LEU A 229 5.46 -11.67 15.75
N GLY A 230 6.65 -11.05 15.73
CA GLY A 230 7.10 -10.13 16.77
C GLY A 230 7.95 -10.78 17.85
N GLY A 231 8.27 -12.05 17.73
CA GLY A 231 9.24 -12.77 18.53
C GLY A 231 10.64 -12.16 18.42
N ARG A 232 11.49 -12.48 19.38
CA ARG A 232 12.83 -11.90 19.43
C ARG A 232 13.73 -12.34 18.29
N ASP A 233 13.58 -13.59 17.85
CA ASP A 233 14.51 -14.23 16.92
C ASP A 233 14.05 -14.18 15.46
N ILE A 234 12.79 -13.80 15.17
CA ILE A 234 12.23 -13.68 13.81
C ILE A 234 13.02 -12.72 12.91
N VAL A 235 13.73 -11.75 13.49
CA VAL A 235 14.56 -10.79 12.75
C VAL A 235 15.80 -11.44 12.09
N SER A 236 16.13 -12.68 12.44
CA SER A 236 17.24 -13.43 11.83
C SER A 236 16.89 -14.02 10.48
N VAL A 237 15.61 -14.13 10.11
CA VAL A 237 15.16 -14.58 8.79
C VAL A 237 14.89 -13.41 7.87
N GLN A 238 15.05 -13.65 6.57
CA GLN A 238 15.04 -12.62 5.53
C GLN A 238 13.70 -12.60 4.78
N TYR A 239 13.48 -11.56 3.95
CA TYR A 239 12.34 -11.41 3.04
C TYR A 239 10.96 -11.47 3.72
N GLN A 240 10.86 -11.03 4.98
CA GLN A 240 9.62 -11.07 5.77
C GLN A 240 8.76 -9.80 5.67
N ASN A 241 9.29 -8.74 5.03
CA ASN A 241 8.65 -7.42 5.01
C ASN A 241 8.02 -7.07 3.65
N ALA A 242 8.14 -7.94 2.65
CA ALA A 242 7.62 -7.74 1.31
C ALA A 242 6.63 -8.84 0.92
N ASN A 243 5.61 -8.49 0.13
CA ASN A 243 4.89 -9.41 -0.72
C ASN A 243 5.66 -9.55 -2.04
N ASN A 244 5.77 -10.74 -2.57
CA ASN A 244 6.42 -11.00 -3.86
C ASN A 244 5.37 -11.37 -4.90
N SER A 245 5.52 -10.88 -6.13
CA SER A 245 4.67 -11.30 -7.25
C SER A 245 5.50 -11.57 -8.51
N VAL A 246 5.15 -12.64 -9.20
CA VAL A 246 5.69 -12.94 -10.53
C VAL A 246 4.78 -12.31 -11.57
N ARG A 247 5.37 -11.56 -12.50
CA ARG A 247 4.63 -10.94 -13.61
C ARG A 247 4.72 -11.86 -14.82
N VAL A 248 3.59 -12.48 -15.18
CA VAL A 248 3.49 -13.48 -16.26
C VAL A 248 2.93 -12.84 -17.52
N SER A 249 3.49 -13.22 -18.68
CA SER A 249 2.98 -12.82 -20.01
C SER A 249 2.03 -13.87 -20.57
N ASP A 250 1.19 -13.47 -21.53
CA ASP A 250 0.33 -14.40 -22.30
C ASP A 250 1.18 -15.45 -23.04
N ALA A 251 2.39 -15.06 -23.50
CA ALA A 251 3.31 -15.99 -24.14
C ALA A 251 3.77 -17.11 -23.19
N PHE A 252 4.07 -16.75 -21.93
CA PHE A 252 4.41 -17.75 -20.91
C PHE A 252 3.22 -18.65 -20.59
N MET A 253 2.03 -18.09 -20.39
CA MET A 253 0.83 -18.87 -20.07
C MET A 253 0.47 -19.83 -21.21
N THR A 254 0.63 -19.39 -22.48
CA THR A 254 0.47 -20.26 -23.65
C THR A 254 1.49 -21.41 -23.66
N ALA A 255 2.76 -21.13 -23.33
CA ALA A 255 3.78 -22.13 -23.21
C ALA A 255 3.47 -23.18 -22.11
N VAL A 256 2.91 -22.73 -20.97
CA VAL A 256 2.44 -23.62 -19.88
C VAL A 256 1.34 -24.56 -20.38
N GLU A 257 0.32 -24.01 -21.06
CA GLU A 257 -0.80 -24.80 -21.59
C GLU A 257 -0.36 -25.84 -22.63
N GLN A 258 0.60 -25.46 -23.48
CA GLN A 258 1.11 -26.31 -24.56
C GLN A 258 2.26 -27.21 -24.14
N GLY A 259 2.77 -27.10 -22.92
CA GLY A 259 3.93 -27.87 -22.44
C GLY A 259 5.20 -27.55 -23.23
N GLN A 260 5.42 -26.29 -23.54
CA GLN A 260 6.56 -25.82 -24.33
C GLN A 260 7.67 -25.24 -23.45
N PRO A 261 8.92 -25.22 -23.95
CA PRO A 261 10.00 -24.52 -23.30
C PRO A 261 9.78 -23.01 -23.36
N PHE A 262 10.29 -22.29 -22.35
CA PHE A 262 10.22 -20.84 -22.25
C PHE A 262 11.62 -20.24 -22.01
N GLY A 263 11.97 -19.18 -22.77
CA GLY A 263 13.28 -18.54 -22.72
C GLY A 263 13.38 -17.51 -21.61
N LEU A 264 14.45 -17.56 -20.84
CA LEU A 264 14.83 -16.54 -19.87
C LEU A 264 15.81 -15.57 -20.54
N THR A 265 15.49 -14.26 -20.55
CA THR A 265 16.15 -13.27 -21.40
C THR A 265 17.13 -12.38 -20.63
N SER A 266 18.27 -12.08 -21.28
CA SER A 266 19.27 -11.14 -20.77
C SER A 266 18.69 -9.74 -20.56
N ARG A 267 19.15 -9.08 -19.50
CA ARG A 267 18.82 -7.66 -19.24
C ARG A 267 19.86 -6.69 -19.80
N THR A 268 21.07 -7.17 -20.09
CA THR A 268 22.15 -6.37 -20.67
C THR A 268 22.25 -6.51 -22.20
N GLU A 269 21.74 -7.63 -22.76
CA GLU A 269 21.75 -7.91 -24.20
C GLU A 269 20.30 -8.19 -24.67
N PRO A 270 19.54 -7.14 -25.12
CA PRO A 270 18.16 -7.30 -25.51
C PRO A 270 17.92 -8.41 -26.55
N GLY A 271 16.94 -9.28 -26.27
CA GLY A 271 16.57 -10.40 -27.14
C GLY A 271 17.45 -11.65 -27.03
N LYS A 272 18.52 -11.62 -26.25
CA LYS A 272 19.36 -12.81 -26.00
C LYS A 272 18.73 -13.69 -24.93
N VAL A 273 18.46 -14.94 -25.28
CA VAL A 273 18.07 -15.98 -24.33
C VAL A 273 19.32 -16.52 -23.64
N LEU A 274 19.36 -16.42 -22.30
CA LEU A 274 20.46 -16.93 -21.49
C LEU A 274 20.24 -18.37 -21.04
N ASP A 275 18.96 -18.72 -20.83
CA ASP A 275 18.56 -20.02 -20.33
C ASP A 275 17.16 -20.39 -20.87
N THR A 276 16.81 -21.67 -20.84
CA THR A 276 15.51 -22.16 -21.28
C THR A 276 14.98 -23.15 -20.27
N VAL A 277 13.75 -22.92 -19.81
CA VAL A 277 13.10 -23.75 -18.79
C VAL A 277 11.82 -24.40 -19.34
N ASP A 278 11.37 -25.48 -18.73
CA ASP A 278 10.04 -25.99 -18.96
C ASP A 278 9.01 -25.07 -18.33
N ALA A 279 8.12 -24.49 -19.14
CA ALA A 279 7.15 -23.52 -18.67
C ALA A 279 6.17 -24.10 -17.63
N LYS A 280 5.76 -25.36 -17.83
CA LYS A 280 4.81 -26.04 -16.93
C LYS A 280 5.47 -26.38 -15.60
N GLU A 281 6.73 -26.79 -15.62
CA GLU A 281 7.51 -27.05 -14.40
C GLU A 281 7.72 -25.75 -13.62
N LEU A 282 8.10 -24.65 -14.30
CA LEU A 282 8.26 -23.33 -13.67
C LEU A 282 6.96 -22.84 -13.05
N PHE A 283 5.83 -22.99 -13.74
CA PHE A 283 4.51 -22.65 -13.18
C PHE A 283 4.16 -23.53 -11.98
N GLY A 284 4.51 -24.81 -12.02
CA GLY A 284 4.38 -25.73 -10.88
C GLY A 284 5.17 -25.26 -9.65
N LYS A 285 6.39 -24.74 -9.84
CA LYS A 285 7.20 -24.16 -8.75
C LYS A 285 6.53 -22.93 -8.12
N ILE A 286 5.93 -22.05 -8.94
CA ILE A 286 5.15 -20.90 -8.44
C ILE A 286 3.99 -21.39 -7.58
N ALA A 287 3.21 -22.34 -8.09
CA ALA A 287 2.05 -22.87 -7.37
C ALA A 287 2.44 -23.55 -6.05
N GLN A 288 3.54 -24.32 -6.05
CA GLN A 288 4.07 -24.98 -4.86
C GLN A 288 4.52 -23.98 -3.79
N ALA A 289 5.31 -22.96 -4.17
CA ALA A 289 5.76 -21.92 -3.25
C ALA A 289 4.57 -21.14 -2.67
N ALA A 290 3.60 -20.77 -3.51
CA ALA A 290 2.38 -20.08 -3.07
C ALA A 290 1.56 -20.92 -2.09
N TRP A 291 1.50 -22.24 -2.28
CA TRP A 291 0.85 -23.15 -1.34
C TRP A 291 1.58 -23.23 0.00
N GLU A 292 2.92 -23.22 0.00
CA GLU A 292 3.74 -23.36 1.20
C GLU A 292 3.76 -22.11 2.08
N CYS A 293 3.80 -20.92 1.48
CA CYS A 293 4.03 -19.66 2.20
C CYS A 293 3.17 -18.46 1.73
N ALA A 294 2.14 -18.69 0.90
CA ALA A 294 1.26 -17.69 0.31
C ALA A 294 1.97 -16.66 -0.61
N ASP A 295 3.21 -16.94 -1.02
CA ASP A 295 4.01 -16.13 -1.94
C ASP A 295 4.75 -17.07 -2.94
N PRO A 296 4.99 -16.62 -4.18
CA PRO A 296 4.59 -15.34 -4.77
C PRO A 296 3.14 -15.32 -5.27
N GLY A 297 2.57 -14.09 -5.37
CA GLY A 297 1.36 -13.85 -6.15
C GLY A 297 1.65 -13.82 -7.66
N LEU A 298 0.60 -13.75 -8.48
CA LEU A 298 0.69 -13.59 -9.93
C LEU A 298 0.10 -12.24 -10.38
N GLN A 299 0.76 -11.63 -11.36
CA GLN A 299 0.27 -10.46 -12.09
C GLN A 299 0.31 -10.75 -13.59
N TYR A 300 -0.83 -10.62 -14.27
CA TYR A 300 -0.97 -10.93 -15.69
C TYR A 300 -0.65 -9.70 -16.54
N ASP A 301 0.57 -9.62 -17.04
CA ASP A 301 1.16 -8.43 -17.64
C ASP A 301 0.35 -7.89 -18.82
N ASP A 302 0.03 -8.75 -19.78
CA ASP A 302 -0.68 -8.34 -21.00
C ASP A 302 -2.13 -7.93 -20.68
N THR A 303 -2.82 -8.66 -19.82
CA THR A 303 -4.17 -8.30 -19.35
C THR A 303 -4.18 -6.96 -18.63
N ILE A 304 -3.26 -6.73 -17.71
CA ILE A 304 -3.15 -5.44 -16.98
C ILE A 304 -2.96 -4.29 -17.96
N ASN A 305 -2.06 -4.45 -18.92
CA ASN A 305 -1.78 -3.39 -19.90
C ASN A 305 -2.89 -3.23 -20.95
N ALA A 306 -3.65 -4.27 -21.26
CA ALA A 306 -4.85 -4.17 -22.11
C ALA A 306 -5.97 -3.35 -21.45
N TRP A 307 -6.04 -3.37 -20.11
CA TRP A 307 -7.01 -2.58 -19.33
C TRP A 307 -6.47 -1.19 -18.91
N HIS A 308 -5.25 -0.86 -19.31
CA HIS A 308 -4.64 0.42 -18.98
C HIS A 308 -5.41 1.59 -19.61
N THR A 309 -5.93 2.50 -18.78
CA THR A 309 -6.80 3.61 -19.23
C THR A 309 -6.04 4.75 -19.93
N THR A 310 -4.70 4.81 -19.75
CA THR A 310 -3.82 5.81 -20.37
C THR A 310 -2.62 5.15 -21.07
N PRO A 311 -2.81 4.25 -22.06
CA PRO A 311 -1.73 3.42 -22.60
C PRO A 311 -0.64 4.22 -23.34
N ASN A 312 -0.97 5.43 -23.82
CA ASN A 312 -0.01 6.31 -24.48
C ASN A 312 0.95 7.02 -23.52
N SER A 313 0.71 6.93 -22.20
CA SER A 313 1.54 7.57 -21.18
C SER A 313 2.71 6.69 -20.71
N GLY A 314 2.66 5.40 -21.03
CA GLY A 314 3.66 4.42 -20.62
C GLY A 314 3.06 3.06 -20.35
N ARG A 315 3.89 2.13 -19.88
CA ARG A 315 3.47 0.76 -19.53
C ARG A 315 3.35 0.61 -18.01
N ILE A 316 2.37 -0.15 -17.57
CA ILE A 316 2.24 -0.57 -16.17
C ILE A 316 3.18 -1.75 -15.95
N ASN A 317 4.18 -1.58 -15.07
CA ASN A 317 5.20 -2.59 -14.78
C ASN A 317 5.02 -3.22 -13.39
N ALA A 318 4.37 -2.54 -12.47
CA ALA A 318 4.26 -2.94 -11.07
C ALA A 318 2.91 -2.59 -10.45
N SER A 319 2.75 -2.95 -9.19
CA SER A 319 1.62 -2.58 -8.35
C SER A 319 2.08 -2.11 -6.98
N ASN A 320 1.13 -1.54 -6.21
CA ASN A 320 1.30 -1.35 -4.77
C ASN A 320 1.33 -2.68 -3.99
N PRO A 321 1.55 -2.67 -2.66
CA PRO A 321 1.69 -3.90 -1.86
C PRO A 321 0.53 -4.89 -1.90
N CYS A 322 -0.70 -4.41 -2.04
CA CYS A 322 -1.90 -5.25 -2.05
C CYS A 322 -2.40 -5.58 -3.46
N SER A 323 -1.71 -5.10 -4.49
CA SER A 323 -2.00 -5.30 -5.93
C SER A 323 -3.34 -4.74 -6.41
N GLU A 324 -3.98 -3.85 -5.65
CA GLU A 324 -5.20 -3.16 -6.10
C GLU A 324 -4.92 -1.91 -6.95
N TYR A 325 -3.71 -1.36 -6.86
CA TYR A 325 -3.29 -0.18 -7.61
C TYR A 325 -2.26 -0.57 -8.67
N MET A 326 -2.70 -0.58 -9.92
CA MET A 326 -1.91 -0.87 -11.12
C MET A 326 -1.75 0.41 -11.91
N SER A 327 -0.54 0.98 -11.95
CA SER A 327 -0.30 2.26 -12.59
C SER A 327 1.16 2.41 -13.04
N LEU A 328 1.46 3.58 -13.60
CA LEU A 328 2.79 3.94 -14.08
C LEU A 328 3.81 3.91 -12.94
N ASP A 329 5.06 3.67 -13.31
CA ASP A 329 6.20 3.85 -12.43
C ASP A 329 6.27 5.30 -11.91
N ASN A 330 6.80 5.50 -10.71
CA ASN A 330 6.90 6.79 -10.02
C ASN A 330 5.56 7.49 -9.84
N SER A 331 4.53 6.74 -9.45
CA SER A 331 3.19 7.25 -9.21
C SER A 331 2.72 7.00 -7.79
N SER A 332 1.68 7.72 -7.38
CA SER A 332 1.00 7.49 -6.12
C SER A 332 -0.51 7.60 -6.27
N CYS A 333 -1.22 6.95 -5.36
CA CYS A 333 -2.67 6.96 -5.33
C CYS A 333 -3.18 7.31 -3.94
N ASN A 334 -4.08 8.29 -3.89
CA ASN A 334 -4.85 8.58 -2.69
C ASN A 334 -6.13 7.72 -2.70
N LEU A 335 -6.48 7.17 -1.53
CA LEU A 335 -7.59 6.23 -1.38
C LEU A 335 -8.60 6.73 -0.34
N ALA A 336 -9.88 6.48 -0.60
CA ALA A 336 -10.95 6.57 0.38
C ALA A 336 -11.85 5.35 0.27
N SER A 337 -12.48 4.95 1.39
CA SER A 337 -13.38 3.80 1.43
C SER A 337 -14.77 4.24 1.83
N LEU A 338 -15.77 3.91 1.02
CA LEU A 338 -17.19 4.14 1.31
C LEU A 338 -17.78 2.89 2.00
N ASN A 339 -18.55 3.12 3.06
CA ASN A 339 -19.26 2.07 3.79
C ASN A 339 -20.65 1.85 3.16
N LEU A 340 -20.77 0.85 2.30
CA LEU A 340 -22.02 0.60 1.56
C LEU A 340 -23.24 0.34 2.43
N LEU A 341 -23.06 -0.22 3.62
CA LEU A 341 -24.17 -0.46 4.57
C LEU A 341 -24.83 0.83 5.04
N LYS A 342 -24.12 1.98 5.00
CA LYS A 342 -24.67 3.28 5.39
C LYS A 342 -25.59 3.88 4.33
N PHE A 343 -25.64 3.29 3.15
CA PHE A 343 -26.48 3.71 2.04
C PHE A 343 -27.73 2.82 1.87
N LEU A 344 -27.96 1.91 2.80
CA LEU A 344 -29.23 1.16 2.87
C LEU A 344 -30.26 1.98 3.66
N ASP A 345 -31.50 1.95 3.19
CA ASP A 345 -32.66 2.47 3.92
C ASP A 345 -33.20 1.45 4.93
N GLU A 346 -34.32 1.77 5.58
CA GLU A 346 -34.96 0.89 6.58
C GLU A 346 -35.53 -0.40 5.99
N ASP A 347 -35.73 -0.45 4.66
CA ASP A 347 -36.22 -1.59 3.90
C ASP A 347 -35.11 -2.35 3.16
N ASP A 348 -33.84 -2.07 3.49
CA ASP A 348 -32.63 -2.62 2.85
C ASP A 348 -32.48 -2.25 1.35
N HIS A 349 -33.14 -1.19 0.87
CA HIS A 349 -32.92 -0.67 -0.46
C HIS A 349 -31.72 0.29 -0.48
N PHE A 350 -30.93 0.20 -1.54
CA PHE A 350 -29.75 1.04 -1.71
C PHE A 350 -30.13 2.45 -2.18
N ASP A 351 -29.80 3.47 -1.38
CA ASP A 351 -30.01 4.90 -1.71
C ASP A 351 -28.95 5.40 -2.68
N VAL A 352 -29.22 5.24 -3.98
CA VAL A 352 -28.33 5.67 -5.06
C VAL A 352 -28.09 7.17 -5.03
N GLY A 353 -29.12 7.97 -4.69
CA GLY A 353 -29.00 9.43 -4.65
C GLY A 353 -28.01 9.92 -3.58
N ARG A 354 -28.11 9.37 -2.37
CA ARG A 354 -27.18 9.66 -1.27
C ARG A 354 -25.78 9.16 -1.58
N PHE A 355 -25.66 7.96 -2.17
CA PHE A 355 -24.39 7.39 -2.55
C PHE A 355 -23.68 8.27 -3.60
N THR A 356 -24.38 8.70 -4.65
CA THR A 356 -23.82 9.58 -5.70
C THR A 356 -23.26 10.87 -5.10
N LYS A 357 -24.04 11.54 -4.24
CA LYS A 357 -23.58 12.78 -3.58
C LYS A 357 -22.36 12.56 -2.68
N ALA A 358 -22.33 11.44 -1.95
CA ALA A 358 -21.17 11.10 -1.13
C ALA A 358 -19.92 10.85 -1.99
N VAL A 359 -20.07 10.16 -3.14
CA VAL A 359 -18.97 9.95 -4.10
C VAL A 359 -18.44 11.28 -4.63
N GLU A 360 -19.31 12.18 -5.07
CA GLU A 360 -18.93 13.52 -5.57
C GLU A 360 -18.14 14.31 -4.53
N LEU A 361 -18.61 14.32 -3.27
CA LEU A 361 -17.93 15.02 -2.18
C LEU A 361 -16.57 14.40 -1.86
N VAL A 362 -16.50 13.07 -1.78
CA VAL A 362 -15.27 12.34 -1.44
C VAL A 362 -14.22 12.48 -2.54
N ILE A 363 -14.61 12.37 -3.83
CA ILE A 363 -13.68 12.59 -4.95
C ILE A 363 -13.15 14.01 -4.94
N THR A 364 -13.99 15.01 -4.71
CA THR A 364 -13.57 16.41 -4.59
C THR A 364 -12.56 16.58 -3.45
N ALA A 365 -12.83 16.00 -2.28
CA ALA A 365 -11.88 16.01 -1.18
C ALA A 365 -10.55 15.38 -1.56
N MET A 366 -10.57 14.18 -2.16
CA MET A 366 -9.35 13.48 -2.55
C MET A 366 -8.55 14.26 -3.60
N ASP A 367 -9.21 14.95 -4.53
CA ASP A 367 -8.56 15.80 -5.52
C ASP A 367 -7.92 17.04 -4.88
N ILE A 368 -8.60 17.69 -3.93
CA ILE A 368 -8.03 18.77 -3.13
C ILE A 368 -6.74 18.33 -2.42
N SER A 369 -6.68 17.10 -1.93
CA SER A 369 -5.50 16.62 -1.20
C SER A 369 -4.22 16.60 -2.04
N ILE A 370 -4.31 16.44 -3.37
CA ILE A 370 -3.16 16.48 -4.27
C ILE A 370 -2.52 17.88 -4.29
N CYS A 371 -3.29 18.94 -4.02
CA CYS A 371 -2.79 20.30 -4.00
C CYS A 371 -1.82 20.57 -2.84
N PHE A 372 -2.02 19.93 -1.69
CA PHE A 372 -1.16 20.12 -0.51
C PHE A 372 -0.28 18.91 -0.19
N ALA A 373 -0.38 17.83 -0.97
CA ALA A 373 0.38 16.61 -0.72
C ALA A 373 1.89 16.82 -0.87
N ASP A 374 2.65 16.29 0.07
CA ASP A 374 4.10 16.12 -0.03
C ASP A 374 4.43 14.75 -0.63
N PHE A 375 5.41 14.73 -1.52
CA PHE A 375 5.89 13.52 -2.17
C PHE A 375 7.37 13.29 -1.88
N PRO A 376 7.85 12.03 -1.81
CA PRO A 376 9.24 11.74 -1.47
C PRO A 376 10.25 12.14 -2.54
N THR A 377 9.82 12.24 -3.81
CA THR A 377 10.67 12.65 -4.95
C THR A 377 9.90 13.52 -5.94
N GLU A 378 10.66 14.28 -6.74
CA GLU A 378 10.09 15.13 -7.80
C GLU A 378 9.38 14.29 -8.87
N ALA A 379 9.95 13.14 -9.26
CA ALA A 379 9.35 12.26 -10.26
C ALA A 379 7.95 11.76 -9.83
N ILE A 380 7.78 11.40 -8.55
CA ILE A 380 6.47 11.00 -8.00
C ILE A 380 5.53 12.20 -7.95
N CYS A 381 6.03 13.37 -7.55
CA CYS A 381 5.27 14.61 -7.51
C CYS A 381 4.71 14.96 -8.90
N GLU A 382 5.56 14.97 -9.90
CA GLU A 382 5.21 15.30 -11.29
C GLU A 382 4.16 14.31 -11.84
N THR A 383 4.43 13.01 -11.74
CA THR A 383 3.51 11.98 -12.22
C THR A 383 2.15 12.06 -11.51
N THR A 384 2.15 12.22 -10.18
CA THR A 384 0.91 12.27 -9.42
C THR A 384 0.09 13.53 -9.74
N ARG A 385 0.74 14.69 -9.88
CA ARG A 385 0.05 15.94 -10.26
C ARG A 385 -0.50 15.90 -11.66
N ASN A 386 0.20 15.26 -12.61
CA ASN A 386 -0.23 15.15 -14.00
C ASN A 386 -1.40 14.16 -14.17
N PHE A 387 -1.36 13.02 -13.50
CA PHE A 387 -2.37 11.96 -13.66
C PHE A 387 -3.46 11.98 -12.59
N ARG A 388 -3.24 12.60 -11.43
CA ARG A 388 -4.19 12.78 -10.33
C ARG A 388 -4.98 11.51 -10.00
N GLN A 389 -4.28 10.42 -9.77
CA GLN A 389 -4.89 9.10 -9.56
C GLN A 389 -5.54 9.00 -8.19
N LEU A 390 -6.85 8.69 -8.19
CA LEU A 390 -7.70 8.57 -7.02
C LEU A 390 -8.40 7.22 -7.05
N GLY A 391 -8.48 6.54 -5.91
CA GLY A 391 -9.17 5.28 -5.77
C GLY A 391 -10.25 5.33 -4.70
N ILE A 392 -11.50 4.99 -5.07
CA ILE A 392 -12.57 4.77 -4.12
C ILE A 392 -12.76 3.27 -3.91
N CYS A 393 -12.52 2.82 -2.69
CA CYS A 393 -12.81 1.46 -2.26
C CYS A 393 -14.24 1.38 -1.74
N LEU A 394 -14.91 0.27 -2.02
CA LEU A 394 -16.25 -0.02 -1.52
C LEU A 394 -16.13 -1.07 -0.41
N LEU A 395 -16.47 -0.71 0.83
CA LEU A 395 -16.54 -1.62 1.96
C LEU A 395 -17.95 -2.17 2.09
N TYR A 396 -18.08 -3.47 1.92
CA TYR A 396 -19.29 -4.21 2.22
C TYR A 396 -18.94 -5.26 3.28
N THR A 397 -19.51 -5.12 4.47
CA THR A 397 -19.41 -6.15 5.50
C THR A 397 -20.51 -7.18 5.28
N SER A 398 -20.29 -8.12 4.38
CA SER A 398 -21.04 -9.38 4.41
C SER A 398 -20.34 -10.29 5.41
N PRO A 399 -21.06 -11.00 6.30
CA PRO A 399 -20.45 -12.05 7.08
C PRO A 399 -19.84 -13.06 6.11
N SER A 400 -18.53 -13.17 6.12
CA SER A 400 -17.84 -14.22 5.41
C SER A 400 -18.31 -15.57 5.97
N PRO A 401 -18.51 -16.60 5.15
CA PRO A 401 -18.75 -17.96 5.67
C PRO A 401 -17.64 -18.47 6.59
N ARG A 402 -16.50 -17.76 6.66
CA ARG A 402 -15.40 -18.03 7.60
C ARG A 402 -15.55 -17.35 8.96
N ASP A 403 -16.49 -16.38 9.08
CA ASP A 403 -16.75 -15.61 10.30
C ASP A 403 -18.01 -16.10 11.03
N SER A 404 -18.65 -17.16 10.55
CA SER A 404 -19.83 -17.83 11.13
C SER A 404 -19.45 -19.13 11.84
#